data_ae8e7ab6fcc1cbf8b9fdca1e8277438a
#
_entry.id   ae8e7ab6fcc1cbf8b9fdca1e8277438a
#
_cell.length_a   1.000
_cell.length_b   1.000
_cell.length_c   1.000
_cell.angle_alpha   90.00
_cell.angle_beta   90.00
_cell.angle_gamma   90.00
#
_symmetry.space_group_name_H-M   'P 1'
#
loop_
_entity.id
_entity.type
_entity.pdbx_description
1 polymer ?
#
loop_
_entity_poly.entity_id
_entity_poly.type
_entity_poly.pdbx_seq_one_letter_code
_entity_poly.pdbx_strand_id
1 'polypeptide(L)'
;KDHGFTVTGSDRDADHPENARIIDALRLQKIEIYPQDGSYLEQSGRPDALVYSTAIEESNPDFLAGEGIPRLHRAELLSQLVGELGFGNTVAVTGSCGKSTVTAYLAEALTNLGADPCCLNGALSKRFRGGRFAGNYRPGEKDFFVFEADESDKSLLRYSPDYAVILNLGTDHYDREELIRVFTQFL
;
A
#
# COMPACT_ATOMS: atom_id res chain seq x y z
N LYS A 1 1.78 10.79 -5.76
CA LYS A 1 1.95 12.25 -5.90
C LYS A 1 3.23 12.63 -6.65
N ASP A 2 4.34 11.99 -6.33
CA ASP A 2 5.64 12.26 -6.97
C ASP A 2 5.65 11.98 -8.48
N HIS A 3 4.66 11.26 -8.98
CA HIS A 3 4.45 10.95 -10.40
C HIS A 3 3.37 11.83 -11.07
N GLY A 4 3.06 13.00 -10.50
CA GLY A 4 2.16 13.98 -11.10
C GLY A 4 0.68 13.85 -10.76
N PHE A 5 0.28 12.84 -9.98
CA PHE A 5 -1.11 12.72 -9.52
C PHE A 5 -1.44 13.75 -8.45
N THR A 6 -2.62 14.35 -8.53
CA THR A 6 -3.23 15.04 -7.40
C THR A 6 -3.83 14.01 -6.47
N VAL A 7 -3.40 14.00 -5.21
CA VAL A 7 -3.82 13.00 -4.23
C VAL A 7 -4.39 13.72 -3.02
N THR A 8 -5.58 13.33 -2.62
CA THR A 8 -6.23 13.66 -1.34
C THR A 8 -6.63 12.37 -0.65
N GLY A 9 -6.94 12.41 0.62
CA GLY A 9 -7.40 11.26 1.37
C GLY A 9 -8.50 11.62 2.34
N SER A 10 -9.16 10.60 2.87
CA SER A 10 -10.08 10.72 3.99
C SER A 10 -9.80 9.62 5.01
N ASP A 11 -10.01 9.93 6.28
CA ASP A 11 -9.84 8.97 7.36
C ASP A 11 -10.76 9.35 8.53
N ARG A 12 -11.48 8.34 9.09
CA ARG A 12 -12.39 8.56 10.22
C ARG A 12 -11.68 8.92 11.52
N ASP A 13 -10.41 8.50 11.62
CA ASP A 13 -9.58 8.68 12.79
C ASP A 13 -8.43 9.68 12.54
N ALA A 14 -8.58 10.57 11.54
CA ALA A 14 -7.55 11.54 11.16
C ALA A 14 -7.10 12.43 12.32
N ASP A 15 -8.02 12.78 13.22
CA ASP A 15 -7.75 13.62 14.38
C ASP A 15 -7.31 12.83 15.62
N HIS A 16 -7.25 11.49 15.54
CA HIS A 16 -6.79 10.68 16.67
C HIS A 16 -5.29 10.90 16.92
N PRO A 17 -4.86 11.13 18.19
CA PRO A 17 -3.45 11.48 18.50
C PRO A 17 -2.44 10.44 18.00
N GLU A 18 -2.79 9.17 17.95
CA GLU A 18 -1.93 8.09 17.45
C GLU A 18 -1.65 8.21 15.96
N ASN A 19 -2.56 8.81 15.19
CA ASN A 19 -2.44 9.02 13.75
C ASN A 19 -1.74 10.34 13.38
N ALA A 20 -1.59 11.26 14.33
CA ALA A 20 -1.06 12.61 14.08
C ALA A 20 0.23 12.59 13.26
N ARG A 21 1.14 11.67 13.57
CA ARG A 21 2.41 11.55 12.87
C ARG A 21 2.25 11.15 11.39
N ILE A 22 1.32 10.25 11.09
CA ILE A 22 1.05 9.79 9.71
C ILE A 22 0.40 10.93 8.95
N ILE A 23 -0.58 11.57 9.56
CA ILE A 23 -1.31 12.72 8.99
C ILE A 23 -0.36 13.88 8.71
N ASP A 24 0.53 14.20 9.64
CA ASP A 24 1.53 15.26 9.45
C ASP A 24 2.50 14.93 8.30
N ALA A 25 2.95 13.68 8.19
CA ALA A 25 3.79 13.24 7.09
C ALA A 25 3.08 13.34 5.73
N LEU A 26 1.77 13.09 5.66
CA LEU A 26 0.96 13.26 4.46
C LEU A 26 0.79 14.75 4.12
N ARG A 27 0.52 15.59 5.12
CA ARG A 27 0.42 17.05 4.95
C ARG A 27 1.73 17.67 4.45
N LEU A 28 2.88 17.21 4.94
CA LEU A 28 4.20 17.64 4.43
C LEU A 28 4.38 17.31 2.94
N GLN A 29 3.70 16.29 2.45
CA GLN A 29 3.65 15.95 1.02
C GLN A 29 2.57 16.72 0.26
N LYS A 30 1.87 17.64 0.90
CA LYS A 30 0.72 18.38 0.36
C LYS A 30 -0.41 17.43 -0.05
N ILE A 31 -0.62 16.38 0.74
CA ILE A 31 -1.78 15.49 0.66
C ILE A 31 -2.75 15.94 1.74
N GLU A 32 -3.87 16.48 1.34
CA GLU A 32 -4.92 16.91 2.26
C GLU A 32 -5.73 15.70 2.70
N ILE A 33 -6.03 15.64 4.00
CA ILE A 33 -6.82 14.59 4.60
C ILE A 33 -8.10 15.19 5.16
N TYR A 34 -9.22 14.69 4.69
CA TYR A 34 -10.57 15.10 5.06
C TYR A 34 -11.21 14.12 6.06
N PRO A 35 -12.25 14.53 6.79
CA PRO A 35 -13.10 13.60 7.51
C PRO A 35 -13.71 12.58 6.53
N GLN A 36 -13.93 11.35 7.01
CA GLN A 36 -14.56 10.30 6.21
C GLN A 36 -16.09 10.33 6.40
N ASP A 37 -16.71 11.46 6.06
CA ASP A 37 -18.13 11.76 6.27
C ASP A 37 -18.88 12.13 4.97
N GLY A 38 -18.22 11.97 3.84
CA GLY A 38 -18.76 12.30 2.52
C GLY A 38 -18.51 13.74 2.06
N SER A 39 -17.98 14.60 2.91
CA SER A 39 -17.77 16.03 2.60
C SER A 39 -16.58 16.30 1.68
N TYR A 40 -15.74 15.30 1.40
CA TYR A 40 -14.53 15.49 0.60
C TYR A 40 -14.80 16.07 -0.80
N LEU A 41 -15.94 15.74 -1.42
CA LEU A 41 -16.30 16.25 -2.76
C LEU A 41 -16.51 17.77 -2.79
N GLU A 42 -17.07 18.33 -1.72
CA GLU A 42 -17.29 19.78 -1.60
C GLU A 42 -15.96 20.52 -1.43
N GLN A 43 -14.98 19.86 -0.79
CA GLN A 43 -13.69 20.46 -0.42
C GLN A 43 -12.60 20.24 -1.47
N SER A 44 -12.53 19.05 -2.08
CA SER A 44 -11.47 18.68 -3.03
C SER A 44 -11.92 18.62 -4.48
N GLY A 45 -13.25 18.68 -4.73
CA GLY A 45 -13.82 18.41 -6.04
C GLY A 45 -13.93 16.91 -6.34
N ARG A 46 -14.51 16.58 -7.51
CA ARG A 46 -14.73 15.20 -7.94
C ARG A 46 -13.40 14.56 -8.41
N PRO A 47 -12.92 13.49 -7.77
CA PRO A 47 -11.72 12.79 -8.23
C PRO A 47 -12.02 11.87 -9.42
N ASP A 48 -10.97 11.50 -10.16
CA ASP A 48 -11.07 10.53 -11.26
C ASP A 48 -11.32 9.10 -10.75
N ALA A 49 -10.85 8.78 -9.55
CA ALA A 49 -11.08 7.48 -8.90
C ALA A 49 -11.01 7.57 -7.37
N LEU A 50 -11.75 6.70 -6.70
CA LEU A 50 -11.65 6.43 -5.26
C LEU A 50 -10.81 5.17 -5.03
N VAL A 51 -9.71 5.31 -4.30
CA VAL A 51 -8.84 4.18 -3.94
C VAL A 51 -9.16 3.74 -2.53
N TYR A 52 -9.40 2.45 -2.34
CA TYR A 52 -9.84 1.90 -1.07
C TYR A 52 -9.13 0.58 -0.70
N SER A 53 -9.18 0.22 0.56
CA SER A 53 -8.79 -1.09 1.08
C SER A 53 -10.03 -1.92 1.46
N THR A 54 -9.86 -3.22 1.62
CA THR A 54 -10.90 -4.15 2.10
C THR A 54 -11.52 -3.78 3.45
N ALA A 55 -10.88 -2.89 4.21
CA ALA A 55 -11.42 -2.39 5.48
C ALA A 55 -12.56 -1.38 5.31
N ILE A 56 -12.82 -0.88 4.10
CA ILE A 56 -13.84 0.12 3.83
C ILE A 56 -15.15 -0.57 3.46
N GLU A 57 -16.17 -0.32 4.22
CA GLU A 57 -17.52 -0.88 4.05
C GLU A 57 -18.26 -0.19 2.88
N GLU A 58 -19.19 -0.91 2.23
CA GLU A 58 -20.05 -0.35 1.17
C GLU A 58 -20.93 0.81 1.64
N SER A 59 -21.26 0.85 2.94
CA SER A 59 -22.02 1.94 3.56
C SER A 59 -21.17 3.17 3.92
N ASN A 60 -19.89 3.16 3.57
CA ASN A 60 -19.00 4.27 3.87
C ASN A 60 -19.51 5.58 3.25
N PRO A 61 -19.60 6.69 4.02
CA PRO A 61 -20.14 7.96 3.54
C PRO A 61 -19.45 8.49 2.28
N ASP A 62 -18.13 8.29 2.15
CA ASP A 62 -17.38 8.73 0.97
C ASP A 62 -17.75 7.94 -0.28
N PHE A 63 -18.08 6.64 -0.11
CA PHE A 63 -18.58 5.83 -1.22
C PHE A 63 -19.97 6.27 -1.67
N LEU A 64 -20.83 6.61 -0.71
CA LEU A 64 -22.18 7.09 -1.01
C LEU A 64 -22.14 8.47 -1.68
N ALA A 65 -21.33 9.40 -1.18
CA ALA A 65 -21.13 10.71 -1.79
C ALA A 65 -20.50 10.60 -3.18
N GLY A 66 -19.56 9.66 -3.37
CA GLY A 66 -18.86 9.40 -4.62
C GLY A 66 -19.58 8.47 -5.59
N GLU A 67 -20.89 8.39 -5.56
CA GLU A 67 -21.63 7.53 -6.49
C GLU A 67 -21.27 7.84 -7.95
N GLY A 68 -20.99 6.80 -8.73
CA GLY A 68 -20.56 6.92 -10.13
C GLY A 68 -19.09 7.34 -10.32
N ILE A 69 -18.30 7.48 -9.25
CA ILE A 69 -16.84 7.57 -9.36
C ILE A 69 -16.25 6.16 -9.44
N PRO A 70 -15.31 5.87 -10.37
CA PRO A 70 -14.64 4.59 -10.42
C PRO A 70 -13.97 4.26 -9.07
N ARG A 71 -14.15 3.03 -8.61
CA ARG A 71 -13.53 2.53 -7.38
C ARG A 71 -12.42 1.56 -7.73
N LEU A 72 -11.22 1.80 -7.19
CA LEU A 72 -10.05 0.96 -7.40
C LEU A 72 -9.57 0.40 -6.06
N HIS A 73 -9.41 -0.89 -5.97
CA HIS A 73 -8.76 -1.48 -4.81
C HIS A 73 -7.29 -1.04 -4.74
N ARG A 74 -6.76 -0.77 -3.53
CA ARG A 74 -5.36 -0.31 -3.35
C ARG A 74 -4.33 -1.20 -4.03
N ALA A 75 -4.55 -2.52 -4.03
CA ALA A 75 -3.65 -3.47 -4.67
C ALA A 75 -3.72 -3.42 -6.20
N GLU A 76 -4.89 -3.15 -6.75
CA GLU A 76 -5.07 -2.96 -8.19
C GLU A 76 -4.36 -1.70 -8.68
N LEU A 77 -4.56 -0.58 -7.99
CA LEU A 77 -3.83 0.66 -8.30
C LEU A 77 -2.31 0.45 -8.17
N LEU A 78 -1.86 -0.22 -7.10
CA LEU A 78 -0.43 -0.48 -6.93
C LEU A 78 0.13 -1.33 -8.06
N SER A 79 -0.57 -2.39 -8.47
CA SER A 79 -0.18 -3.23 -9.60
C SER A 79 -0.05 -2.45 -10.91
N GLN A 80 -1.02 -1.57 -11.21
CA GLN A 80 -0.98 -0.69 -12.37
C GLN A 80 0.20 0.27 -12.32
N LEU A 81 0.39 0.95 -11.18
CA LEU A 81 1.49 1.90 -11.01
C LEU A 81 2.86 1.24 -11.14
N VAL A 82 3.05 0.05 -10.57
CA VAL A 82 4.31 -0.70 -10.66
C VAL A 82 4.62 -1.04 -12.12
N GLY A 83 3.62 -1.48 -12.89
CA GLY A 83 3.76 -1.75 -14.32
C GLY A 83 4.09 -0.50 -15.14
N GLU A 84 3.40 0.62 -14.87
CA GLU A 84 3.61 1.88 -15.60
C GLU A 84 4.94 2.56 -15.26
N LEU A 85 5.40 2.45 -14.01
CA LEU A 85 6.64 3.08 -13.56
C LEU A 85 7.89 2.37 -14.10
N GLY A 86 7.77 1.12 -14.58
CA GLY A 86 8.83 0.39 -15.24
C GLY A 86 10.00 0.08 -14.31
N PHE A 87 9.72 -0.50 -13.15
CA PHE A 87 10.75 -1.03 -12.27
C PHE A 87 11.49 -2.19 -12.93
N GLY A 88 12.81 -2.25 -12.78
CA GLY A 88 13.65 -3.30 -13.34
C GLY A 88 13.41 -4.67 -12.73
N ASN A 89 13.12 -4.71 -11.41
CA ASN A 89 12.81 -5.92 -10.66
C ASN A 89 11.77 -5.63 -9.59
N THR A 90 10.73 -6.43 -9.55
CA THR A 90 9.69 -6.35 -8.53
C THR A 90 9.76 -7.57 -7.61
N VAL A 91 9.78 -7.33 -6.31
CA VAL A 91 9.91 -8.38 -5.29
C VAL A 91 8.75 -8.29 -4.31
N ALA A 92 7.84 -9.25 -4.38
CA ALA A 92 6.73 -9.35 -3.43
C ALA A 92 7.09 -10.26 -2.26
N VAL A 93 6.85 -9.80 -1.04
CA VAL A 93 7.04 -10.57 0.20
C VAL A 93 5.66 -10.89 0.78
N THR A 94 5.37 -12.18 0.93
CA THR A 94 4.09 -12.67 1.44
C THR A 94 4.26 -13.78 2.47
N GLY A 95 3.16 -14.20 3.11
CA GLY A 95 3.14 -15.23 4.14
C GLY A 95 2.37 -14.77 5.38
N SER A 96 1.92 -15.68 6.20
CA SER A 96 1.02 -15.38 7.33
C SER A 96 1.66 -14.47 8.37
N CYS A 97 2.96 -14.60 8.64
CA CYS A 97 3.65 -13.68 9.55
C CYS A 97 5.06 -13.33 9.10
N GLY A 98 5.54 -12.16 9.56
CA GLY A 98 6.89 -11.65 9.27
C GLY A 98 7.02 -10.83 7.99
N LYS A 99 5.97 -10.67 7.20
CA LYS A 99 5.96 -9.91 5.92
C LYS A 99 6.65 -8.56 6.04
N SER A 100 6.13 -7.67 6.89
CA SER A 100 6.66 -6.30 7.05
C SER A 100 8.12 -6.28 7.51
N THR A 101 8.50 -7.19 8.39
CA THR A 101 9.88 -7.30 8.89
C THR A 101 10.84 -7.69 7.77
N VAL A 102 10.49 -8.73 7.01
CA VAL A 102 11.35 -9.22 5.91
C VAL A 102 11.39 -8.22 4.76
N THR A 103 10.26 -7.59 4.40
CA THR A 103 10.20 -6.52 3.40
C THR A 103 11.16 -5.39 3.74
N ALA A 104 11.14 -4.91 4.99
CA ALA A 104 12.04 -3.85 5.43
C ALA A 104 13.51 -4.28 5.43
N TYR A 105 13.82 -5.50 5.89
CA TYR A 105 15.19 -6.03 5.89
C TYR A 105 15.72 -6.27 4.49
N LEU A 106 14.90 -6.76 3.56
CA LEU A 106 15.30 -6.97 2.18
C LEU A 106 15.66 -5.65 1.50
N ALA A 107 14.82 -4.61 1.67
CA ALA A 107 15.13 -3.28 1.15
C ALA A 107 16.42 -2.72 1.74
N GLU A 108 16.68 -2.96 3.04
CA GLU A 108 17.92 -2.55 3.68
C GLU A 108 19.13 -3.34 3.18
N ALA A 109 19.00 -4.66 3.00
CA ALA A 109 20.06 -5.50 2.46
C ALA A 109 20.45 -5.06 1.05
N LEU A 110 19.47 -4.79 0.18
CA LEU A 110 19.72 -4.24 -1.15
C LEU A 110 20.44 -2.90 -1.09
N THR A 111 20.04 -2.02 -0.16
CA THR A 111 20.71 -0.72 0.04
C THR A 111 22.18 -0.91 0.46
N ASN A 112 22.45 -1.83 1.38
CA ASN A 112 23.82 -2.13 1.83
C ASN A 112 24.68 -2.77 0.72
N LEU A 113 24.05 -3.40 -0.26
CA LEU A 113 24.72 -3.92 -1.48
C LEU A 113 24.91 -2.87 -2.57
N GLY A 114 24.53 -1.62 -2.32
CA GLY A 114 24.72 -0.51 -3.25
C GLY A 114 23.56 -0.27 -4.21
N ALA A 115 22.45 -1.00 -4.05
CA ALA A 115 21.20 -0.69 -4.73
C ALA A 115 20.42 0.41 -3.99
N ASP A 116 19.50 1.07 -4.68
CA ASP A 116 18.59 2.05 -4.09
C ASP A 116 17.12 1.63 -4.31
N PRO A 117 16.62 0.60 -3.59
CA PRO A 117 15.30 0.06 -3.84
C PRO A 117 14.19 1.01 -3.40
N CYS A 118 13.15 1.14 -4.20
CA CYS A 118 11.84 1.56 -3.73
C CYS A 118 11.27 0.48 -2.82
N CYS A 119 10.63 0.86 -1.72
CA CYS A 119 9.99 -0.10 -0.83
C CYS A 119 8.64 0.39 -0.31
N LEU A 120 7.64 -0.49 -0.35
CA LEU A 120 6.34 -0.28 0.27
C LEU A 120 6.09 -1.37 1.32
N ASN A 121 5.99 -0.95 2.58
CA ASN A 121 5.86 -1.82 3.73
C ASN A 121 4.49 -1.62 4.42
N GLY A 122 3.90 -2.68 4.94
CA GLY A 122 2.63 -2.63 5.67
C GLY A 122 2.76 -1.99 7.07
N ALA A 123 3.98 -1.94 7.61
CA ALA A 123 4.25 -1.34 8.92
C ALA A 123 5.22 -0.16 8.83
N LEU A 124 5.21 0.68 9.88
CA LEU A 124 6.13 1.82 9.98
C LEU A 124 7.52 1.36 10.40
N SER A 125 8.47 1.37 9.49
CA SER A 125 9.89 1.14 9.78
C SER A 125 10.58 2.42 10.24
N LYS A 126 11.33 2.36 11.35
CA LYS A 126 12.14 3.48 11.82
C LYS A 126 13.19 3.89 10.79
N ARG A 127 13.66 2.97 9.96
CA ARG A 127 14.71 3.18 8.96
C ARG A 127 14.23 3.91 7.72
N PHE A 128 12.93 3.80 7.41
CA PHE A 128 12.31 4.53 6.29
C PHE A 128 11.76 5.90 6.71
N ARG A 129 11.89 6.23 8.00
CA ARG A 129 11.48 7.54 8.52
C ARG A 129 12.49 8.60 8.16
N GLY A 130 12.04 9.65 7.54
CA GLY A 130 12.88 10.81 7.25
C GLY A 130 12.16 11.85 6.40
N GLY A 131 12.43 13.12 6.65
CA GLY A 131 11.80 14.21 5.92
C GLY A 131 10.27 14.11 5.97
N ARG A 132 9.67 13.88 4.80
CA ARG A 132 8.21 13.81 4.62
C ARG A 132 7.62 12.40 4.71
N PHE A 133 8.41 11.35 5.02
CA PHE A 133 7.93 9.96 5.02
C PHE A 133 7.69 9.44 6.44
N ALA A 134 6.50 8.84 6.65
CA ALA A 134 6.12 8.29 7.95
C ALA A 134 6.90 7.02 8.31
N GLY A 135 7.34 6.25 7.31
CA GLY A 135 8.15 5.04 7.50
C GLY A 135 7.60 3.76 6.88
N ASN A 136 6.47 3.83 6.17
CA ASN A 136 5.92 2.69 5.41
C ASN A 136 6.31 2.72 3.93
N TYR A 137 6.86 3.80 3.46
CA TYR A 137 7.36 3.98 2.10
C TYR A 137 8.80 4.49 2.13
N ARG A 138 9.64 3.90 1.31
CA ARG A 138 10.99 4.33 1.00
C ARG A 138 11.05 4.64 -0.49
N PRO A 139 11.30 5.89 -0.89
CA PRO A 139 11.61 6.18 -2.29
C PRO A 139 12.99 5.62 -2.63
N GLY A 140 13.19 5.25 -3.87
CA GLY A 140 14.46 4.77 -4.41
C GLY A 140 14.48 4.88 -5.92
N GLU A 141 15.56 4.43 -6.51
CA GLU A 141 15.71 4.28 -7.97
C GLU A 141 14.82 3.14 -8.49
N LYS A 142 14.67 3.02 -9.81
CA LYS A 142 13.76 2.06 -10.42
C LYS A 142 14.32 0.64 -10.59
N ASP A 143 15.52 0.35 -10.10
CA ASP A 143 16.12 -0.97 -10.25
C ASP A 143 15.38 -2.05 -9.48
N PHE A 144 14.86 -1.71 -8.30
CA PHE A 144 14.10 -2.62 -7.47
C PHE A 144 12.87 -1.96 -6.86
N PHE A 145 11.76 -2.69 -6.85
CA PHE A 145 10.59 -2.39 -6.04
C PHE A 145 10.27 -3.56 -5.12
N VAL A 146 10.46 -3.38 -3.81
CA VAL A 146 10.18 -4.39 -2.78
C VAL A 146 8.88 -4.03 -2.08
N PHE A 147 7.93 -4.94 -2.04
CA PHE A 147 6.65 -4.64 -1.43
C PHE A 147 6.04 -5.83 -0.68
N GLU A 148 5.23 -5.50 0.30
CA GLU A 148 4.44 -6.47 1.05
C GLU A 148 3.17 -6.81 0.28
N ALA A 149 2.94 -8.11 0.03
CA ALA A 149 1.75 -8.64 -0.61
C ALA A 149 0.91 -9.42 0.42
N ASP A 150 -0.30 -8.94 0.69
CA ASP A 150 -1.16 -9.49 1.73
C ASP A 150 -2.00 -10.66 1.19
N GLU A 151 -1.94 -11.81 1.89
CA GLU A 151 -2.74 -12.99 1.58
C GLU A 151 -4.11 -12.96 2.26
N SER A 152 -4.27 -12.18 3.34
CA SER A 152 -5.46 -12.22 4.18
C SER A 152 -6.74 -11.80 3.47
N ASP A 153 -6.64 -10.93 2.47
CA ASP A 153 -7.74 -10.49 1.62
C ASP A 153 -7.59 -10.96 0.16
N LYS A 154 -6.65 -11.87 -0.11
CA LYS A 154 -6.29 -12.36 -1.44
C LYS A 154 -5.83 -11.25 -2.41
N SER A 155 -5.52 -10.07 -1.91
CA SER A 155 -5.07 -8.95 -2.75
C SER A 155 -3.74 -9.23 -3.44
N LEU A 156 -2.95 -10.16 -2.91
CA LEU A 156 -1.72 -10.63 -3.54
C LEU A 156 -1.96 -11.16 -4.97
N LEU A 157 -3.14 -11.73 -5.28
CA LEU A 157 -3.47 -12.24 -6.63
C LEU A 157 -3.61 -11.14 -7.70
N ARG A 158 -3.57 -9.88 -7.30
CA ARG A 158 -3.58 -8.74 -8.22
C ARG A 158 -2.18 -8.34 -8.69
N TYR A 159 -1.14 -8.95 -8.13
CA TYR A 159 0.25 -8.65 -8.47
C TYR A 159 0.86 -9.74 -9.36
N SER A 160 1.78 -9.35 -10.22
CA SER A 160 2.62 -10.24 -11.01
C SER A 160 4.08 -9.81 -10.83
N PRO A 161 4.70 -10.12 -9.69
CA PRO A 161 6.07 -9.73 -9.41
C PRO A 161 7.07 -10.59 -10.17
N ASP A 162 8.27 -10.06 -10.42
CA ASP A 162 9.38 -10.85 -11.00
C ASP A 162 9.90 -11.90 -10.01
N TYR A 163 9.82 -11.58 -8.70
CA TYR A 163 10.23 -12.48 -7.60
C TYR A 163 9.18 -12.50 -6.50
N ALA A 164 8.86 -13.68 -6.03
CA ALA A 164 7.96 -13.89 -4.89
C ALA A 164 8.71 -14.57 -3.73
N VAL A 165 8.61 -13.99 -2.52
CA VAL A 165 9.16 -14.56 -1.29
C VAL A 165 8.00 -14.98 -0.41
N ILE A 166 7.76 -16.29 -0.29
CA ILE A 166 6.73 -16.85 0.59
C ILE A 166 7.42 -17.31 1.89
N LEU A 167 7.13 -16.64 2.99
CA LEU A 167 7.81 -16.85 4.26
C LEU A 167 7.32 -18.10 5.00
N ASN A 168 6.02 -18.24 5.11
CA ASN A 168 5.37 -19.31 5.86
C ASN A 168 3.90 -19.42 5.50
N LEU A 169 3.30 -20.54 5.89
CA LEU A 169 1.88 -20.87 5.71
C LEU A 169 1.28 -21.08 7.12
N GLY A 170 0.73 -20.03 7.71
CA GLY A 170 -0.04 -20.12 8.93
C GLY A 170 -1.54 -20.30 8.62
N THR A 171 -2.32 -20.69 9.60
CA THR A 171 -3.76 -20.94 9.46
C THR A 171 -4.62 -19.84 10.10
N ASP A 172 -4.10 -18.60 10.16
CA ASP A 172 -4.75 -17.51 10.91
C ASP A 172 -6.01 -16.98 10.20
N HIS A 173 -6.03 -16.96 8.86
CA HIS A 173 -7.11 -16.40 8.06
C HIS A 173 -7.83 -17.43 7.19
N TYR A 174 -7.12 -18.48 6.75
CA TYR A 174 -7.63 -19.53 5.88
C TYR A 174 -7.12 -20.88 6.33
N ASP A 175 -7.81 -21.95 5.94
CA ASP A 175 -7.26 -23.28 6.09
C ASP A 175 -6.04 -23.48 5.17
N ARG A 176 -5.26 -24.52 5.47
CA ARG A 176 -4.00 -24.78 4.77
C ARG A 176 -4.20 -25.05 3.28
N GLU A 177 -5.28 -25.72 2.92
CA GLU A 177 -5.56 -26.09 1.51
C GLU A 177 -5.92 -24.85 0.69
N GLU A 178 -6.68 -23.93 1.27
CA GLU A 178 -7.03 -22.67 0.63
C GLU A 178 -5.80 -21.78 0.44
N LEU A 179 -4.92 -21.67 1.45
CA LEU A 179 -3.66 -20.93 1.34
C LEU A 179 -2.75 -21.52 0.25
N ILE A 180 -2.62 -22.83 0.17
CA ILE A 180 -1.85 -23.48 -0.90
C ILE A 180 -2.42 -23.12 -2.26
N ARG A 181 -3.75 -23.13 -2.43
CA ARG A 181 -4.39 -22.71 -3.69
C ARG A 181 -4.08 -21.26 -4.04
N VAL A 182 -4.20 -20.34 -3.05
CA VAL A 182 -3.92 -18.92 -3.24
C VAL A 182 -2.46 -18.70 -3.66
N PHE A 183 -1.51 -19.30 -2.95
CA PHE A 183 -0.10 -19.15 -3.31
C PHE A 183 0.28 -19.85 -4.62
N THR A 184 -0.37 -20.98 -4.96
CA THR A 184 -0.15 -21.62 -6.25
C THR A 184 -0.67 -20.77 -7.42
N GLN A 185 -1.76 -20.04 -7.19
CA GLN A 185 -2.29 -19.12 -8.20
C GLN A 185 -1.44 -17.86 -8.32
N PHE A 186 -0.79 -17.45 -7.24
CA PHE A 186 0.09 -16.27 -7.21
C PHE A 186 1.42 -16.50 -7.93
N LEU A 187 1.96 -17.72 -7.89
CA LEU A 187 3.21 -18.14 -8.55
C LEU A 187 2.99 -18.47 -10.03
#